data_cec21156968219b6e3477a2ac8cd0de1
#
_entry.id   cec21156968219b6e3477a2ac8cd0de1
#
_cell.length_a   1.000
_cell.length_b   1.000
_cell.length_c   1.000
_cell.angle_alpha   90.00
_cell.angle_beta   90.00
_cell.angle_gamma   90.00
#
_symmetry.space_group_name_H-M   'P 1'
#
loop_
_entity.id
_entity.type
_entity.pdbx_description
1 polymer ?
#
loop_
_entity_poly.entity_id
_entity_poly.type
_entity_poly.pdbx_seq_one_letter_code
_entity_poly.pdbx_strand_id
1 'polypeptide(L)'
;MRALRTVSSPSALTPIPATVHPWESHDRGKVELFELDGTTTARLVAKGEVSVTDVVESHINRIDKVNTRLNAIVRRTDDDARATAERVDRTGTHGELAGVVVTTKINTDHVPYPNDNGIRSLADNPSVETNRCIVGFLDADAAMIGRTNAPAFSMRFHTANDLHGETLNPHRHDISCGGSSGGAGVAVATGMCHIAQGNDIAGSVRWPAYMNGVIGLRPTVHRMPSGGTNPAVGRSWSASEMSTNGLL
;
A
#
# COMPACT_ATOMS: atom_id res chain seq x y z
N MET A 1 36.75 -28.47 38.56
CA MET A 1 35.79 -29.21 37.73
C MET A 1 34.39 -28.61 37.96
N ARG A 2 33.90 -27.77 37.05
CA ARG A 2 32.54 -27.24 37.09
C ARG A 2 31.69 -28.04 36.09
N ALA A 3 30.62 -28.65 36.59
CA ALA A 3 29.69 -29.44 35.80
C ALA A 3 28.97 -28.60 34.75
N LEU A 4 29.05 -29.01 33.49
CA LEU A 4 28.26 -28.50 32.38
C LEU A 4 26.78 -28.86 32.62
N ARG A 5 25.92 -27.85 32.73
CA ARG A 5 24.47 -28.02 32.72
C ARG A 5 24.03 -28.39 31.31
N THR A 6 23.42 -29.53 31.16
CA THR A 6 22.74 -29.97 29.94
C THR A 6 21.54 -29.03 29.67
N VAL A 7 21.56 -28.38 28.55
CA VAL A 7 20.40 -27.61 28.02
C VAL A 7 19.42 -28.64 27.48
N SER A 8 18.21 -28.67 28.04
CA SER A 8 17.11 -29.49 27.55
C SER A 8 16.72 -29.04 26.14
N SER A 9 16.58 -30.00 25.22
CA SER A 9 16.07 -29.78 23.86
C SER A 9 14.72 -29.07 23.86
N PRO A 10 14.48 -28.13 22.90
CA PRO A 10 13.19 -27.50 22.81
C PRO A 10 12.12 -28.52 22.42
N SER A 11 11.02 -28.51 23.18
CA SER A 11 9.83 -29.30 22.95
C SER A 11 9.34 -29.14 21.51
N ALA A 12 8.92 -30.24 20.91
CA ALA A 12 8.38 -30.34 19.58
C ALA A 12 7.33 -29.23 19.35
N LEU A 13 7.59 -28.40 18.35
CA LEU A 13 6.63 -27.39 17.87
C LEU A 13 5.37 -28.15 17.41
N THR A 14 4.27 -27.88 18.07
CA THR A 14 2.95 -28.31 17.64
C THR A 14 2.72 -27.77 16.20
N PRO A 15 2.24 -28.58 15.24
CA PRO A 15 1.93 -28.07 13.90
C PRO A 15 0.91 -26.94 14.04
N ILE A 16 1.25 -25.76 13.51
CA ILE A 16 0.33 -24.63 13.40
C ILE A 16 -0.82 -25.12 12.51
N PRO A 17 -2.10 -25.00 12.94
CA PRO A 17 -3.23 -25.29 12.06
C PRO A 17 -3.08 -24.48 10.79
N ALA A 18 -3.42 -25.06 9.63
CA ALA A 18 -3.45 -24.37 8.36
C ALA A 18 -4.18 -23.03 8.58
N THR A 19 -3.48 -21.95 8.33
CA THR A 19 -3.93 -20.58 8.61
C THR A 19 -5.29 -20.36 7.97
N VAL A 20 -6.30 -20.10 8.80
CA VAL A 20 -7.52 -19.45 8.35
C VAL A 20 -7.07 -18.09 7.79
N HIS A 21 -7.16 -17.92 6.47
CA HIS A 21 -6.80 -16.66 5.85
C HIS A 21 -7.70 -15.57 6.42
N PRO A 22 -7.16 -14.41 6.85
CA PRO A 22 -7.94 -13.33 7.47
C PRO A 22 -9.05 -12.78 6.58
N TRP A 23 -9.12 -13.22 5.32
CA TRP A 23 -10.10 -12.82 4.29
C TRP A 23 -11.05 -13.95 3.86
N GLU A 24 -11.07 -15.10 4.51
CA GLU A 24 -12.13 -16.08 4.22
C GLU A 24 -13.49 -15.47 4.60
N SER A 25 -14.25 -15.10 3.59
CA SER A 25 -15.64 -14.68 3.76
C SER A 25 -16.42 -15.87 4.30
N HIS A 26 -17.06 -15.70 5.45
CA HIS A 26 -17.89 -16.75 6.05
C HIS A 26 -19.22 -16.95 5.34
N ASP A 27 -19.48 -16.17 4.29
CA ASP A 27 -20.70 -16.28 3.46
C ASP A 27 -20.31 -16.71 2.04
N ARG A 28 -20.37 -18.00 1.75
CA ARG A 28 -20.00 -18.60 0.46
C ARG A 28 -20.93 -18.25 -0.69
N GLY A 29 -21.73 -17.19 -0.58
CA GLY A 29 -22.77 -16.82 -1.56
C GLY A 29 -22.57 -15.50 -2.28
N LYS A 30 -21.77 -14.57 -1.77
CA LYS A 30 -21.61 -13.23 -2.35
C LYS A 30 -20.16 -12.77 -2.30
N VAL A 31 -19.54 -12.58 -3.47
CA VAL A 31 -18.21 -11.99 -3.58
C VAL A 31 -18.34 -10.48 -3.32
N GLU A 32 -17.59 -9.96 -2.37
CA GLU A 32 -17.54 -8.52 -2.10
C GLU A 32 -16.63 -7.82 -3.13
N LEU A 33 -16.96 -6.57 -3.49
CA LEU A 33 -16.24 -5.86 -4.55
C LEU A 33 -14.75 -5.67 -4.25
N PHE A 34 -14.36 -5.50 -2.99
CA PHE A 34 -12.94 -5.40 -2.59
C PHE A 34 -12.15 -6.73 -2.75
N GLU A 35 -12.81 -7.86 -2.99
CA GLU A 35 -12.19 -9.17 -3.22
C GLU A 35 -11.86 -9.42 -4.69
N LEU A 36 -12.42 -8.59 -5.60
CA LEU A 36 -12.14 -8.66 -7.02
C LEU A 36 -10.74 -8.11 -7.31
N ASP A 37 -10.09 -8.61 -8.36
CA ASP A 37 -8.88 -7.98 -8.86
C ASP A 37 -9.18 -6.70 -9.65
N GLY A 38 -8.18 -5.80 -9.73
CA GLY A 38 -8.37 -4.50 -10.38
C GLY A 38 -8.76 -4.59 -11.87
N THR A 39 -8.30 -5.62 -12.60
CA THR A 39 -8.64 -5.83 -14.01
C THR A 39 -10.11 -6.24 -14.17
N THR A 40 -10.56 -7.13 -13.31
CA THR A 40 -11.97 -7.55 -13.28
C THR A 40 -12.85 -6.37 -12.92
N THR A 41 -12.48 -5.60 -11.89
CA THR A 41 -13.23 -4.42 -11.45
C THR A 41 -13.33 -3.37 -12.57
N ALA A 42 -12.21 -2.99 -13.19
CA ALA A 42 -12.21 -2.03 -14.30
C ALA A 42 -13.08 -2.50 -15.48
N ARG A 43 -13.08 -3.81 -15.75
CA ARG A 43 -13.92 -4.40 -16.81
C ARG A 43 -15.42 -4.33 -16.48
N LEU A 44 -15.80 -4.58 -15.22
CA LEU A 44 -17.19 -4.48 -14.77
C LEU A 44 -17.68 -3.03 -14.82
N VAL A 45 -16.84 -2.09 -14.39
CA VAL A 45 -17.12 -0.65 -14.49
C VAL A 45 -17.31 -0.25 -15.97
N ALA A 46 -16.38 -0.64 -16.84
CA ALA A 46 -16.45 -0.32 -18.27
C ALA A 46 -17.72 -0.85 -18.97
N LYS A 47 -18.30 -1.92 -18.44
CA LYS A 47 -19.59 -2.49 -18.92
C LYS A 47 -20.81 -1.85 -18.25
N GLY A 48 -20.64 -0.99 -17.24
CA GLY A 48 -21.74 -0.44 -16.44
C GLY A 48 -22.40 -1.48 -15.51
N GLU A 49 -21.74 -2.61 -15.24
CA GLU A 49 -22.26 -3.65 -14.34
C GLU A 49 -22.09 -3.29 -12.86
N VAL A 50 -21.09 -2.43 -12.55
CA VAL A 50 -20.76 -1.94 -11.20
C VAL A 50 -20.41 -0.45 -11.31
N SER A 51 -20.86 0.37 -10.34
CA SER A 51 -20.46 1.76 -10.25
C SER A 51 -19.08 1.92 -9.59
N VAL A 52 -18.34 2.96 -9.95
CA VAL A 52 -17.05 3.27 -9.27
C VAL A 52 -17.31 3.63 -7.81
N THR A 53 -18.44 4.29 -7.52
CA THR A 53 -18.88 4.60 -6.16
C THR A 53 -19.03 3.33 -5.30
N ASP A 54 -19.70 2.29 -5.80
CA ASP A 54 -19.86 1.03 -5.05
C ASP A 54 -18.50 0.36 -4.75
N VAL A 55 -17.59 0.39 -5.72
CA VAL A 55 -16.24 -0.15 -5.53
C VAL A 55 -15.49 0.63 -4.45
N VAL A 56 -15.48 1.96 -4.52
CA VAL A 56 -14.79 2.82 -3.55
C VAL A 56 -15.35 2.62 -2.14
N GLU A 57 -16.67 2.61 -1.98
CA GLU A 57 -17.30 2.39 -0.66
C GLU A 57 -17.02 0.98 -0.12
N SER A 58 -16.95 -0.05 -0.97
CA SER A 58 -16.55 -1.39 -0.55
C SER A 58 -15.14 -1.41 0.04
N HIS A 59 -14.18 -0.71 -0.59
CA HIS A 59 -12.81 -0.59 -0.09
C HIS A 59 -12.72 0.27 1.18
N ILE A 60 -13.47 1.38 1.27
CA ILE A 60 -13.58 2.20 2.48
C ILE A 60 -14.04 1.34 3.66
N ASN A 61 -15.13 0.60 3.47
CA ASN A 61 -15.65 -0.32 4.49
C ASN A 61 -14.63 -1.40 4.88
N ARG A 62 -13.84 -1.89 3.90
CA ARG A 62 -12.77 -2.85 4.18
C ARG A 62 -11.65 -2.23 5.01
N ILE A 63 -11.22 -1.02 4.68
CA ILE A 63 -10.19 -0.28 5.44
C ILE A 63 -10.66 -0.08 6.88
N ASP A 64 -11.90 0.35 7.11
CA ASP A 64 -12.45 0.57 8.44
C ASP A 64 -12.45 -0.70 9.30
N LYS A 65 -12.70 -1.85 8.69
CA LYS A 65 -12.70 -3.13 9.40
C LYS A 65 -11.32 -3.62 9.81
N VAL A 66 -10.28 -3.36 9.00
CA VAL A 66 -8.99 -4.05 9.19
C VAL A 66 -7.83 -3.12 9.53
N ASN A 67 -7.84 -1.87 9.06
CA ASN A 67 -6.70 -0.97 9.17
C ASN A 67 -6.40 -0.52 10.61
N THR A 68 -7.41 -0.41 11.46
CA THR A 68 -7.24 -0.06 12.89
C THR A 68 -6.31 -1.01 13.63
N ARG A 69 -6.24 -2.28 13.19
CA ARG A 69 -5.36 -3.29 13.77
C ARG A 69 -4.01 -3.39 13.07
N LEU A 70 -3.96 -3.07 11.77
CA LEU A 70 -2.79 -3.30 10.92
C LEU A 70 -1.95 -2.04 10.71
N ASN A 71 -2.55 -0.87 10.80
CA ASN A 71 -1.88 0.43 10.63
C ASN A 71 -1.11 0.53 9.30
N ALA A 72 -1.73 0.07 8.21
CA ALA A 72 -1.12 0.06 6.88
C ALA A 72 -1.32 1.40 6.15
N ILE A 73 -2.53 1.95 6.22
CA ILE A 73 -2.89 3.27 5.67
C ILE A 73 -2.91 4.26 6.83
N VAL A 74 -1.99 5.20 6.83
CA VAL A 74 -1.79 6.16 7.94
C VAL A 74 -2.37 7.54 7.66
N ARG A 75 -2.78 7.78 6.42
CA ARG A 75 -3.54 8.97 6.01
C ARG A 75 -4.61 8.55 5.01
N ARG A 76 -5.85 8.80 5.35
CA ARG A 76 -7.02 8.55 4.48
C ARG A 76 -7.17 9.66 3.45
N THR A 77 -7.63 9.31 2.25
CA THR A 77 -8.00 10.23 1.18
C THR A 77 -9.35 9.85 0.58
N ASP A 78 -10.28 9.45 1.46
CA ASP A 78 -11.59 8.93 1.08
C ASP A 78 -12.40 9.94 0.25
N ASP A 79 -12.33 11.22 0.61
CA ASP A 79 -13.07 12.27 -0.08
C ASP A 79 -12.57 12.44 -1.53
N ASP A 80 -11.27 12.33 -1.78
CA ASP A 80 -10.70 12.36 -3.13
C ASP A 80 -11.15 11.13 -3.94
N ALA A 81 -11.16 9.95 -3.30
CA ALA A 81 -11.62 8.73 -3.93
C ALA A 81 -13.11 8.83 -4.31
N ARG A 82 -13.95 9.34 -3.40
CA ARG A 82 -15.38 9.61 -3.66
C ARG A 82 -15.58 10.62 -4.77
N ALA A 83 -14.86 11.73 -4.74
CA ALA A 83 -14.95 12.76 -5.79
C ALA A 83 -14.58 12.20 -7.17
N THR A 84 -13.56 11.34 -7.24
CA THR A 84 -13.20 10.64 -8.47
C THR A 84 -14.33 9.70 -8.91
N ALA A 85 -14.87 8.89 -7.99
CA ALA A 85 -15.95 7.95 -8.28
C ALA A 85 -17.21 8.66 -8.80
N GLU A 86 -17.68 9.69 -8.10
CA GLU A 86 -18.84 10.49 -8.49
C GLU A 86 -18.65 11.16 -9.86
N ARG A 87 -17.46 11.65 -10.15
CA ARG A 87 -17.14 12.25 -11.43
C ARG A 87 -17.24 11.23 -12.57
N VAL A 88 -16.62 10.05 -12.39
CA VAL A 88 -16.62 8.99 -13.40
C VAL A 88 -18.03 8.45 -13.63
N ASP A 89 -18.77 8.13 -12.57
CA ASP A 89 -20.13 7.61 -12.66
C ASP A 89 -21.08 8.62 -13.34
N ARG A 90 -20.93 9.92 -13.06
CA ARG A 90 -21.77 10.97 -13.67
C ARG A 90 -21.46 11.20 -15.14
N THR A 91 -20.19 11.16 -15.55
CA THR A 91 -19.81 11.48 -16.92
C THR A 91 -19.97 10.31 -17.87
N GLY A 92 -19.95 9.09 -17.38
CA GLY A 92 -19.97 7.87 -18.19
C GLY A 92 -18.74 7.71 -19.10
N THR A 93 -17.78 8.63 -18.99
CA THR A 93 -16.46 8.53 -19.66
C THR A 93 -15.40 8.26 -18.63
N HIS A 94 -14.55 7.30 -18.89
CA HIS A 94 -13.57 6.85 -17.93
C HIS A 94 -12.25 6.44 -18.56
N GLY A 95 -11.17 6.64 -17.80
CA GLY A 95 -9.84 6.14 -18.12
C GLY A 95 -9.71 4.64 -17.87
N GLU A 96 -8.58 4.08 -18.23
CA GLU A 96 -8.31 2.64 -18.16
C GLU A 96 -8.32 2.06 -16.73
N LEU A 97 -8.16 2.91 -15.71
CA LEU A 97 -8.12 2.52 -14.30
C LEU A 97 -9.39 2.94 -13.52
N ALA A 98 -10.45 3.31 -14.23
CA ALA A 98 -11.73 3.61 -13.57
C ALA A 98 -12.23 2.40 -12.75
N GLY A 99 -12.52 2.62 -11.47
CA GLY A 99 -12.85 1.58 -10.50
C GLY A 99 -11.65 0.88 -9.87
N VAL A 100 -10.42 1.12 -10.34
CA VAL A 100 -9.23 0.61 -9.67
C VAL A 100 -8.89 1.51 -8.48
N VAL A 101 -8.88 0.92 -7.29
CA VAL A 101 -8.55 1.61 -6.04
C VAL A 101 -7.05 1.50 -5.76
N VAL A 102 -6.41 2.66 -5.54
CA VAL A 102 -4.94 2.76 -5.42
C VAL A 102 -4.56 3.47 -4.13
N THR A 103 -3.41 3.10 -3.55
CA THR A 103 -2.77 3.81 -2.45
C THR A 103 -1.39 4.32 -2.86
N THR A 104 -0.93 5.40 -2.19
CA THR A 104 0.41 5.95 -2.38
C THR A 104 1.23 5.86 -1.11
N LYS A 105 2.53 5.70 -1.24
CA LYS A 105 3.44 5.68 -0.09
C LYS A 105 3.65 7.09 0.47
N ILE A 106 3.74 7.24 1.80
CA ILE A 106 3.88 8.55 2.48
C ILE A 106 5.08 9.38 2.04
N ASN A 107 6.12 8.75 1.47
CA ASN A 107 7.31 9.44 0.97
C ASN A 107 7.21 9.86 -0.51
N THR A 108 6.08 9.68 -1.14
CA THR A 108 5.82 10.09 -2.53
C THR A 108 4.95 11.32 -2.53
N ASP A 109 5.39 12.39 -3.19
CA ASP A 109 4.65 13.66 -3.20
C ASP A 109 3.27 13.51 -3.85
N HIS A 110 2.25 13.98 -3.16
CA HIS A 110 0.85 13.96 -3.60
C HIS A 110 0.11 15.15 -2.97
N VAL A 111 -0.05 16.21 -3.74
CA VAL A 111 -0.76 17.44 -3.31
C VAL A 111 -2.24 17.13 -3.08
N PRO A 112 -2.86 17.62 -1.98
CA PRO A 112 -2.32 18.56 -0.99
C PRO A 112 -1.65 17.88 0.23
N TYR A 113 -1.44 16.59 0.20
CA TYR A 113 -1.01 15.81 1.36
C TYR A 113 0.47 16.02 1.69
N PRO A 114 0.85 15.99 2.98
CA PRO A 114 2.24 16.13 3.37
C PRO A 114 3.08 14.91 2.92
N ASN A 115 4.33 15.19 2.58
CA ASN A 115 5.38 14.19 2.43
C ASN A 115 6.19 14.16 3.74
N ASP A 116 5.66 13.45 4.73
CA ASP A 116 6.22 13.44 6.09
C ASP A 116 7.38 12.46 6.28
N ASN A 117 7.59 11.53 5.35
CA ASN A 117 8.65 10.50 5.45
C ASN A 117 8.65 9.71 6.76
N GLY A 118 7.55 9.65 7.50
CA GLY A 118 7.46 9.04 8.82
C GLY A 118 8.22 9.81 9.92
N ILE A 119 8.44 11.11 9.75
CA ILE A 119 9.23 11.97 10.64
C ILE A 119 8.33 13.04 11.28
N ARG A 120 8.36 13.14 12.61
CA ARG A 120 7.52 14.10 13.36
C ARG A 120 7.73 15.56 12.92
N SER A 121 8.97 15.97 12.69
CA SER A 121 9.27 17.34 12.25
C SER A 121 8.82 17.65 10.82
N LEU A 122 8.43 16.63 10.05
CA LEU A 122 7.91 16.76 8.70
C LEU A 122 6.41 16.44 8.61
N ALA A 123 5.72 16.27 9.73
CA ALA A 123 4.31 15.85 9.77
C ALA A 123 3.39 16.72 8.91
N ASP A 124 3.67 18.01 8.85
CA ASP A 124 2.92 19.01 8.10
C ASP A 124 3.70 19.56 6.89
N ASN A 125 4.79 18.87 6.47
CA ASN A 125 5.59 19.29 5.32
C ASN A 125 4.82 19.10 4.01
N PRO A 126 4.27 20.16 3.38
CA PRO A 126 3.38 20.02 2.25
C PRO A 126 4.13 19.49 1.03
N SER A 127 3.47 18.63 0.26
CA SER A 127 3.91 18.36 -1.10
C SER A 127 3.69 19.61 -1.96
N VAL A 128 4.70 20.02 -2.72
CA VAL A 128 4.61 21.20 -3.58
C VAL A 128 4.20 20.85 -5.00
N GLU A 129 4.39 19.60 -5.41
CA GLU A 129 4.03 19.07 -6.72
C GLU A 129 3.62 17.61 -6.54
N THR A 130 2.62 17.15 -7.30
CA THR A 130 2.26 15.72 -7.32
C THR A 130 3.26 14.94 -8.19
N ASN A 131 3.78 13.85 -7.65
CA ASN A 131 4.70 12.97 -8.36
C ASN A 131 4.08 12.47 -9.66
N ARG A 132 4.83 12.48 -10.74
CA ARG A 132 4.32 12.15 -12.08
C ARG A 132 3.75 10.74 -12.20
N CYS A 133 4.24 9.77 -11.40
CA CYS A 133 3.60 8.46 -11.39
C CYS A 133 2.20 8.50 -10.76
N ILE A 134 1.96 9.39 -9.81
CA ILE A 134 0.62 9.59 -9.21
C ILE A 134 -0.29 10.31 -10.19
N VAL A 135 0.22 11.33 -10.90
CA VAL A 135 -0.53 12.00 -11.97
C VAL A 135 -1.03 10.99 -13.00
N GLY A 136 -0.18 10.03 -13.40
CA GLY A 136 -0.58 8.96 -14.33
C GLY A 136 -1.73 8.09 -13.82
N PHE A 137 -1.82 7.81 -12.51
CA PHE A 137 -2.98 7.14 -11.93
C PHE A 137 -4.23 8.02 -11.96
N LEU A 138 -4.10 9.29 -11.60
CA LEU A 138 -5.22 10.23 -11.58
C LEU A 138 -5.77 10.49 -13.00
N ASP A 139 -4.89 10.64 -14.00
CA ASP A 139 -5.27 10.82 -15.40
C ASP A 139 -5.98 9.59 -15.98
N ALA A 140 -5.70 8.41 -15.44
CA ALA A 140 -6.37 7.15 -15.80
C ALA A 140 -7.61 6.85 -14.96
N ASP A 141 -8.08 7.80 -14.16
CA ASP A 141 -9.26 7.70 -13.29
C ASP A 141 -9.17 6.65 -12.16
N ALA A 142 -7.97 6.35 -11.68
CA ALA A 142 -7.81 5.52 -10.48
C ALA A 142 -8.29 6.27 -9.23
N ALA A 143 -8.98 5.56 -8.33
CA ALA A 143 -9.46 6.12 -7.07
C ALA A 143 -8.36 6.04 -6.00
N MET A 144 -7.83 7.20 -5.60
CA MET A 144 -6.75 7.29 -4.60
C MET A 144 -7.32 7.28 -3.19
N ILE A 145 -7.21 6.17 -2.45
CA ILE A 145 -7.94 5.97 -1.19
C ILE A 145 -7.11 6.23 0.08
N GLY A 146 -5.82 6.39 -0.06
CA GLY A 146 -4.99 6.65 1.12
C GLY A 146 -3.49 6.57 0.88
N ARG A 147 -2.75 6.92 1.94
CA ARG A 147 -1.29 6.92 1.95
C ARG A 147 -0.77 5.88 2.92
N THR A 148 0.10 5.01 2.43
CA THR A 148 0.59 3.85 3.15
C THR A 148 1.85 4.16 3.95
N ASN A 149 1.96 3.52 5.11
CA ASN A 149 3.06 3.68 6.05
C ASN A 149 4.40 3.20 5.48
N ALA A 150 5.47 3.85 5.93
CA ALA A 150 6.85 3.52 5.62
C ALA A 150 7.75 3.82 6.84
N PRO A 151 8.91 3.18 7.00
CA PRO A 151 9.86 3.59 8.03
C PRO A 151 10.44 4.98 7.75
N ALA A 152 10.98 5.60 8.78
CA ALA A 152 11.61 6.91 8.69
C ALA A 152 12.57 6.99 7.49
N PHE A 153 12.36 8.00 6.61
CA PHE A 153 13.09 8.21 5.36
C PHE A 153 13.19 6.98 4.44
N SER A 154 12.33 5.97 4.64
CA SER A 154 12.37 4.70 3.90
C SER A 154 13.69 3.93 4.03
N MET A 155 14.42 4.10 5.14
CA MET A 155 15.78 3.60 5.35
C MET A 155 15.85 2.26 6.11
N ARG A 156 14.73 1.52 6.25
CA ARG A 156 14.69 0.22 6.95
C ARG A 156 13.86 -0.79 6.19
N PHE A 157 14.13 -2.08 6.42
CA PHE A 157 13.38 -3.23 5.90
C PHE A 157 12.25 -3.68 6.83
N HIS A 158 11.87 -2.85 7.79
CA HIS A 158 10.76 -3.00 8.72
C HIS A 158 9.99 -1.69 8.79
N THR A 159 8.66 -1.76 8.70
CA THR A 159 7.82 -0.57 8.60
C THR A 159 7.32 -0.15 9.98
N ALA A 160 8.09 0.74 10.59
CA ALA A 160 7.75 1.44 11.83
C ALA A 160 8.42 2.82 11.85
N ASN A 161 7.75 3.80 12.42
CA ASN A 161 8.27 5.15 12.64
C ASN A 161 7.60 5.83 13.84
N ASP A 162 8.20 6.93 14.32
CA ASP A 162 7.73 7.62 15.52
C ASP A 162 6.49 8.50 15.28
N LEU A 163 6.16 8.80 14.04
CA LEU A 163 5.00 9.64 13.70
C LEU A 163 3.71 8.80 13.62
N HIS A 164 3.76 7.67 12.94
CA HIS A 164 2.61 6.85 12.60
C HIS A 164 2.59 5.49 13.33
N GLY A 165 3.67 5.09 13.98
CA GLY A 165 3.81 3.78 14.60
C GLY A 165 4.18 2.67 13.63
N GLU A 166 3.98 1.43 14.08
CA GLU A 166 4.32 0.22 13.36
C GLU A 166 3.14 -0.28 12.51
N THR A 167 3.46 -0.85 11.34
CA THR A 167 2.53 -1.63 10.51
C THR A 167 2.74 -3.11 10.78
N LEU A 168 1.67 -3.81 11.15
CA LEU A 168 1.71 -5.23 11.46
C LEU A 168 1.55 -6.09 10.20
N ASN A 169 2.23 -7.24 10.19
CA ASN A 169 2.04 -8.25 9.14
C ASN A 169 0.65 -8.90 9.30
N PRO A 170 -0.18 -8.98 8.24
CA PRO A 170 -1.56 -9.47 8.34
C PRO A 170 -1.64 -10.98 8.60
N HIS A 171 -0.60 -11.74 8.27
CA HIS A 171 -0.57 -13.19 8.46
C HIS A 171 -0.08 -13.57 9.86
N ARG A 172 0.91 -12.82 10.38
CA ARG A 172 1.51 -13.04 11.69
C ARG A 172 2.04 -11.72 12.26
N HIS A 173 1.48 -11.28 13.38
CA HIS A 173 1.85 -10.01 14.02
C HIS A 173 3.26 -10.03 14.65
N ASP A 174 3.87 -11.18 14.83
CA ASP A 174 5.21 -11.36 15.40
C ASP A 174 6.34 -11.35 14.36
N ILE A 175 6.01 -11.19 13.09
CA ILE A 175 6.98 -11.02 12.02
C ILE A 175 6.81 -9.68 11.31
N SER A 176 7.89 -9.18 10.69
CA SER A 176 7.85 -7.94 9.94
C SER A 176 6.92 -8.03 8.73
N CYS A 177 6.21 -6.96 8.41
CA CYS A 177 5.53 -6.80 7.12
C CYS A 177 6.48 -6.38 5.98
N GLY A 178 7.78 -6.34 6.27
CA GLY A 178 8.76 -5.83 5.31
C GLY A 178 8.85 -4.30 5.31
N GLY A 179 9.67 -3.78 4.44
CA GLY A 179 9.95 -2.35 4.27
C GLY A 179 10.84 -2.09 3.03
N SER A 180 10.86 -0.87 2.60
CA SER A 180 10.23 0.31 3.20
C SER A 180 8.77 0.52 2.77
N SER A 181 8.21 -0.23 1.83
CA SER A 181 6.81 -0.13 1.40
C SER A 181 5.93 -1.17 2.10
N GLY A 182 6.14 -1.39 3.44
CA GLY A 182 5.41 -2.43 4.18
C GLY A 182 3.92 -2.14 4.30
N GLY A 183 3.53 -0.88 4.55
CA GLY A 183 2.12 -0.47 4.54
C GLY A 183 1.43 -0.76 3.20
N ALA A 184 2.14 -0.57 2.08
CA ALA A 184 1.65 -0.90 0.74
C ALA A 184 1.39 -2.41 0.59
N GLY A 185 2.36 -3.25 0.99
CA GLY A 185 2.20 -4.72 0.95
C GLY A 185 1.02 -5.21 1.79
N VAL A 186 0.86 -4.66 2.99
CA VAL A 186 -0.26 -5.01 3.88
C VAL A 186 -1.60 -4.55 3.30
N ALA A 187 -1.67 -3.33 2.72
CA ALA A 187 -2.90 -2.81 2.14
C ALA A 187 -3.41 -3.70 0.99
N VAL A 188 -2.53 -4.13 0.09
CA VAL A 188 -2.89 -5.06 -1.00
C VAL A 188 -3.26 -6.43 -0.44
N ALA A 189 -2.43 -7.00 0.44
CA ALA A 189 -2.65 -8.33 1.00
C ALA A 189 -4.00 -8.47 1.73
N THR A 190 -4.57 -7.38 2.17
CA THR A 190 -5.81 -7.39 2.96
C THR A 190 -7.02 -6.82 2.23
N GLY A 191 -6.90 -6.53 0.93
CA GLY A 191 -7.98 -6.02 0.10
C GLY A 191 -8.37 -4.57 0.41
N MET A 192 -7.47 -3.78 1.02
CA MET A 192 -7.72 -2.35 1.23
C MET A 192 -7.58 -1.54 -0.06
N CYS A 193 -6.85 -2.06 -1.04
CA CYS A 193 -6.71 -1.49 -2.38
C CYS A 193 -6.32 -2.59 -3.38
N HIS A 194 -6.54 -2.34 -4.67
CA HIS A 194 -6.11 -3.24 -5.73
C HIS A 194 -4.61 -3.12 -6.01
N ILE A 195 -4.10 -1.89 -6.00
CA ILE A 195 -2.71 -1.57 -6.32
C ILE A 195 -2.18 -0.60 -5.26
N ALA A 196 -0.95 -0.81 -4.81
CA ALA A 196 -0.26 0.13 -3.96
C ALA A 196 1.03 0.61 -4.63
N GLN A 197 1.17 1.94 -4.76
CA GLN A 197 2.43 2.53 -5.21
C GLN A 197 3.45 2.48 -4.07
N GLY A 198 4.64 2.05 -4.40
CA GLY A 198 5.83 2.10 -3.56
C GLY A 198 7.04 2.60 -4.32
N ASN A 199 8.21 2.52 -3.70
CA ASN A 199 9.48 2.77 -4.38
C ASN A 199 10.53 1.77 -3.91
N ASP A 200 11.48 1.47 -4.79
CA ASP A 200 12.47 0.42 -4.57
C ASP A 200 13.87 0.88 -5.02
N ILE A 201 14.79 0.96 -4.07
CA ILE A 201 16.21 1.19 -4.33
C ILE A 201 17.03 -0.08 -4.03
N ALA A 202 16.63 -0.82 -2.99
CA ALA A 202 17.36 -2.00 -2.50
C ALA A 202 16.42 -3.16 -2.10
N GLY A 203 15.20 -3.21 -2.65
CA GLY A 203 14.22 -4.25 -2.34
C GLY A 203 12.93 -3.73 -1.69
N SER A 204 12.75 -2.41 -1.59
CA SER A 204 11.65 -1.81 -0.80
C SER A 204 10.23 -1.98 -1.38
N VAL A 205 10.06 -2.56 -2.56
CA VAL A 205 8.79 -3.09 -3.10
C VAL A 205 8.81 -4.61 -3.01
N ARG A 206 9.87 -5.24 -3.50
CA ARG A 206 9.99 -6.70 -3.60
C ARG A 206 9.99 -7.40 -2.25
N TRP A 207 10.68 -6.82 -1.25
CA TRP A 207 10.72 -7.38 0.10
C TRP A 207 9.36 -7.34 0.82
N PRO A 208 8.63 -6.20 0.88
CA PRO A 208 7.26 -6.20 1.39
C PRO A 208 6.32 -7.13 0.63
N ALA A 209 6.45 -7.22 -0.69
CA ALA A 209 5.64 -8.15 -1.48
C ALA A 209 5.85 -9.60 -1.03
N TYR A 210 7.10 -10.02 -0.85
CA TYR A 210 7.44 -11.35 -0.35
C TYR A 210 6.87 -11.59 1.07
N MET A 211 7.04 -10.62 1.98
CA MET A 211 6.61 -10.74 3.38
C MET A 211 5.09 -10.80 3.56
N ASN A 212 4.34 -10.28 2.61
CA ASN A 212 2.87 -10.23 2.66
C ASN A 212 2.19 -11.16 1.64
N GLY A 213 2.95 -11.93 0.86
CA GLY A 213 2.41 -12.88 -0.11
C GLY A 213 1.71 -12.24 -1.30
N VAL A 214 2.15 -11.04 -1.73
CA VAL A 214 1.61 -10.32 -2.87
C VAL A 214 2.63 -10.19 -4.00
N ILE A 215 2.19 -9.77 -5.18
CA ILE A 215 3.07 -9.50 -6.31
C ILE A 215 3.75 -8.16 -6.11
N GLY A 216 5.07 -8.09 -6.31
CA GLY A 216 5.84 -6.84 -6.28
C GLY A 216 6.58 -6.62 -7.58
N LEU A 217 6.28 -5.51 -8.26
CA LEU A 217 6.91 -5.12 -9.51
C LEU A 217 7.91 -3.98 -9.27
N ARG A 218 9.19 -4.28 -9.45
CA ARG A 218 10.23 -3.26 -9.60
C ARG A 218 10.57 -3.12 -11.09
N PRO A 219 10.06 -2.08 -11.78
CA PRO A 219 10.35 -1.87 -13.20
C PRO A 219 11.80 -1.43 -13.42
N THR A 220 12.21 -1.40 -14.67
CA THR A 220 13.46 -0.76 -15.08
C THR A 220 13.46 0.70 -14.61
N VAL A 221 14.62 1.15 -14.12
CA VAL A 221 14.80 2.54 -13.69
C VAL A 221 14.38 3.49 -14.83
N HIS A 222 13.72 4.58 -14.48
CA HIS A 222 13.12 5.57 -15.40
C HIS A 222 11.92 5.07 -16.25
N ARG A 223 11.52 3.79 -16.14
CA ARG A 223 10.31 3.30 -16.84
C ARG A 223 9.03 3.91 -16.24
N MET A 224 8.94 3.99 -14.91
CA MET A 224 7.92 4.77 -14.24
C MET A 224 8.46 6.18 -13.99
N PRO A 225 7.72 7.22 -14.35
CA PRO A 225 8.19 8.58 -14.16
C PRO A 225 8.42 8.84 -12.67
N SER A 226 9.51 9.50 -12.38
CA SER A 226 9.81 10.08 -11.08
C SER A 226 9.84 11.60 -11.24
N GLY A 227 9.26 12.30 -10.30
CA GLY A 227 9.19 13.74 -10.26
C GLY A 227 8.41 14.11 -9.02
N GLY A 228 8.34 15.38 -8.70
CA GLY A 228 7.96 15.83 -7.38
C GLY A 228 9.23 16.06 -6.59
N THR A 229 9.34 17.22 -6.04
CA THR A 229 10.49 17.63 -5.26
C THR A 229 10.16 17.46 -3.80
N ASN A 230 10.69 16.43 -3.18
CA ASN A 230 10.95 16.56 -1.76
C ASN A 230 12.28 17.31 -1.60
N PRO A 231 12.27 18.62 -1.34
CA PRO A 231 13.51 19.41 -1.21
C PRO A 231 14.35 18.98 -0.01
N ALA A 232 13.75 18.24 0.94
CA ALA A 232 14.45 17.75 2.13
C ALA A 232 15.38 16.56 1.85
N VAL A 233 15.28 15.91 0.69
CA VAL A 233 16.15 14.78 0.33
C VAL A 233 16.66 15.00 -1.09
N GLY A 234 17.71 15.81 -1.21
CA GLY A 234 18.51 15.86 -2.43
C GLY A 234 18.99 14.44 -2.74
N ARG A 235 18.48 13.81 -3.78
CA ARG A 235 18.93 12.48 -4.19
C ARG A 235 20.35 12.60 -4.73
N SER A 236 21.28 11.81 -4.18
CA SER A 236 22.57 11.65 -4.81
C SER A 236 22.38 11.06 -6.21
N TRP A 237 23.32 11.32 -7.12
CA TRP A 237 23.29 10.73 -8.47
C TRP A 237 23.09 9.21 -8.43
N SER A 238 23.85 8.51 -7.60
CA SER A 238 23.73 7.05 -7.43
C SER A 238 22.34 6.61 -6.94
N ALA A 239 21.73 7.34 -6.01
CA ALA A 239 20.38 7.04 -5.54
C ALA A 239 19.33 7.24 -6.64
N SER A 240 19.52 8.23 -7.51
CA SER A 240 18.64 8.48 -8.66
C SER A 240 18.69 7.34 -9.68
N GLU A 241 19.88 6.81 -9.95
CA GLU A 241 20.08 5.71 -10.89
C GLU A 241 19.66 4.33 -10.35
N MET A 242 19.52 4.19 -9.03
CA MET A 242 19.13 2.93 -8.41
C MET A 242 17.66 2.89 -8.00
N SER A 243 17.04 4.04 -7.73
CA SER A 243 15.68 4.14 -7.22
C SER A 243 14.65 4.16 -8.37
N THR A 244 13.57 3.41 -8.21
CA THR A 244 12.43 3.50 -9.11
C THR A 244 11.13 3.45 -8.33
N ASN A 245 10.07 4.09 -8.84
CA ASN A 245 8.72 3.79 -8.42
C ASN A 245 8.38 2.36 -8.84
N GLY A 246 7.58 1.68 -8.03
CA GLY A 246 7.14 0.33 -8.27
C GLY A 246 5.76 0.10 -7.68
N LEU A 247 5.22 -1.10 -7.90
CA LEU A 247 3.85 -1.47 -7.56
C LEU A 247 3.82 -2.76 -6.73
N LEU A 248 2.85 -2.84 -5.86
CA LEU A 248 2.44 -4.03 -5.13
C LEU A 248 0.99 -4.32 -5.44
#